data_8559822c4a7285f69ffde806435e7750
#
_entry.id   8559822c4a7285f69ffde806435e7750
#
_cell.length_a   1.000
_cell.length_b   1.000
_cell.length_c   1.000
_cell.angle_alpha   90.00
_cell.angle_beta   90.00
_cell.angle_gamma   90.00
#
_symmetry.space_group_name_H-M   'P 1'
#
loop_
_entity.id
_entity.type
_entity.pdbx_description
1 polymer ?
#
loop_
_entity_poly.entity_id
_entity_poly.type
_entity_poly.pdbx_seq_one_letter_code
_entity_poly.pdbx_strand_id
1 'polypeptide(L)'
;GGLRVPLMIAGPEIAKQDWQSAMTMVTDITPTVLDYLNVTDQQTDAVAITGRSMMPLLDGSASAIYGDDDAIGIEVSGNSALIKGNYKLTRNSPPHGDNIWRLYNLALDPGETSDLRAQQPEQFHRLMEDYKRYESEFGVIPPAAGFDYIKQTKRNALRKLLGSNWHIFALSAAVVLTLIGLIIKTVYWRRQA
;
A
#
# COMPACT_ATOMS: atom_id res chain seq x y z
N GLY A 1 2.23 -10.53 6.27
CA GLY A 1 1.55 -9.88 7.40
C GLY A 1 0.70 -8.71 6.98
N GLY A 2 1.25 -7.67 6.36
CA GLY A 2 0.52 -6.43 6.08
C GLY A 2 -0.64 -6.51 5.08
N LEU A 3 -0.78 -7.60 4.35
CA LEU A 3 -1.88 -7.82 3.40
C LEU A 3 -3.05 -8.61 4.00
N ARG A 4 -2.86 -9.27 5.14
CA ARG A 4 -3.91 -10.05 5.82
C ARG A 4 -4.42 -9.25 7.02
N VAL A 5 -5.39 -8.40 6.76
CA VAL A 5 -6.06 -7.60 7.79
C VAL A 5 -7.48 -8.13 8.03
N PRO A 6 -7.98 -8.13 9.27
CA PRO A 6 -9.36 -8.53 9.54
C PRO A 6 -10.33 -7.50 8.96
N LEU A 7 -11.41 -7.99 8.35
CA LEU A 7 -12.56 -7.21 7.94
C LEU A 7 -13.79 -7.77 8.68
N MET A 8 -14.59 -6.90 9.28
CA MET A 8 -15.84 -7.26 9.93
C MET A 8 -16.98 -6.51 9.25
N ILE A 9 -18.01 -7.22 8.83
CA ILE A 9 -19.21 -6.66 8.22
C ILE A 9 -20.41 -7.12 9.03
N ALA A 10 -21.27 -6.21 9.41
CA ALA A 10 -22.49 -6.50 10.14
C ALA A 10 -23.65 -5.65 9.58
N GLY A 11 -24.83 -6.23 9.44
CA GLY A 11 -26.02 -5.57 8.94
C GLY A 11 -27.25 -6.47 8.99
N PRO A 12 -28.46 -5.90 8.77
CA PRO A 12 -29.72 -6.64 8.94
C PRO A 12 -29.91 -7.79 7.92
N GLU A 13 -29.33 -7.72 6.76
CA GLU A 13 -29.47 -8.73 5.68
C GLU A 13 -28.27 -9.67 5.57
N ILE A 14 -27.34 -9.60 6.53
CA ILE A 14 -26.18 -10.49 6.56
C ILE A 14 -26.55 -11.81 7.22
N ALA A 15 -26.72 -12.84 6.40
CA ALA A 15 -27.30 -14.11 6.82
C ALA A 15 -26.36 -14.97 7.71
N LYS A 16 -25.05 -14.76 7.64
CA LYS A 16 -24.09 -15.61 8.35
C LYS A 16 -23.26 -14.84 9.36
N GLN A 17 -23.36 -15.26 10.62
CA GLN A 17 -22.36 -14.92 11.65
C GLN A 17 -21.26 -15.98 11.62
N ASP A 18 -20.36 -15.90 10.65
CA ASP A 18 -19.31 -16.92 10.49
C ASP A 18 -18.02 -16.31 9.93
N TRP A 19 -16.91 -17.01 10.13
CA TRP A 19 -15.62 -16.66 9.53
C TRP A 19 -15.59 -17.08 8.07
N GLN A 20 -15.26 -16.11 7.21
CA GLN A 20 -15.00 -16.35 5.80
C GLN A 20 -13.49 -16.29 5.55
N SER A 21 -12.95 -17.30 4.86
CA SER A 21 -11.54 -17.34 4.43
C SER A 21 -11.36 -16.94 2.98
N ALA A 22 -12.43 -16.56 2.29
CA ALA A 22 -12.39 -16.11 0.91
C ALA A 22 -11.49 -14.87 0.75
N MET A 23 -10.76 -14.82 -0.35
CA MET A 23 -9.97 -13.64 -0.70
C MET A 23 -10.91 -12.45 -0.94
N THR A 24 -10.62 -11.34 -0.28
CA THR A 24 -11.29 -10.05 -0.48
C THR A 24 -10.27 -8.92 -0.43
N MET A 25 -10.60 -7.79 -1.04
CA MET A 25 -9.76 -6.60 -1.08
C MET A 25 -10.49 -5.36 -0.56
N VAL A 26 -9.73 -4.36 -0.14
CA VAL A 26 -10.31 -3.07 0.26
C VAL A 26 -11.11 -2.40 -0.86
N THR A 27 -10.75 -2.64 -2.12
CA THR A 27 -11.46 -2.17 -3.31
C THR A 27 -12.84 -2.79 -3.47
N ASP A 28 -13.11 -3.92 -2.82
CA ASP A 28 -14.41 -4.62 -2.88
C ASP A 28 -15.48 -3.96 -2.00
N ILE A 29 -15.08 -3.10 -1.07
CA ILE A 29 -16.00 -2.41 -0.16
C ILE A 29 -16.98 -1.53 -0.94
N THR A 30 -16.46 -0.72 -1.86
CA THR A 30 -17.31 0.22 -2.63
C THR A 30 -18.37 -0.51 -3.47
N PRO A 31 -18.04 -1.47 -4.34
CA PRO A 31 -19.05 -2.18 -5.10
C PRO A 31 -20.02 -2.98 -4.20
N THR A 32 -19.57 -3.47 -3.04
CA THR A 32 -20.47 -4.13 -2.08
C THR A 32 -21.52 -3.17 -1.52
N VAL A 33 -21.12 -1.95 -1.16
CA VAL A 33 -22.05 -0.94 -0.65
C VAL A 33 -23.05 -0.52 -1.74
N LEU A 34 -22.58 -0.33 -2.96
CA LEU A 34 -23.46 0.02 -4.09
C LEU A 34 -24.47 -1.09 -4.38
N ASP A 35 -24.03 -2.34 -4.39
CA ASP A 35 -24.84 -3.52 -4.60
C ASP A 35 -25.89 -3.67 -3.48
N TYR A 36 -25.48 -3.56 -2.21
CA TYR A 36 -26.37 -3.59 -1.05
C TYR A 36 -27.47 -2.52 -1.13
N LEU A 37 -27.15 -1.34 -1.63
CA LEU A 37 -28.09 -0.22 -1.78
C LEU A 37 -28.91 -0.29 -3.08
N ASN A 38 -28.69 -1.31 -3.94
CA ASN A 38 -29.27 -1.39 -5.28
C ASN A 38 -28.99 -0.15 -6.14
N VAL A 39 -27.81 0.47 -5.97
CA VAL A 39 -27.38 1.62 -6.74
C VAL A 39 -26.57 1.11 -7.93
N THR A 40 -27.10 1.31 -9.13
CA THR A 40 -26.33 1.06 -10.35
C THR A 40 -25.26 2.13 -10.49
N ASP A 41 -23.99 1.69 -10.60
CA ASP A 41 -22.89 2.61 -10.91
C ASP A 41 -23.16 3.26 -12.28
N GLN A 42 -23.58 4.52 -12.24
CA GLN A 42 -23.63 5.34 -13.43
C GLN A 42 -22.19 5.81 -13.66
N GLN A 43 -21.46 5.11 -14.54
CA GLN A 43 -20.12 5.49 -14.96
C GLN A 43 -20.14 6.97 -15.41
N THR A 44 -19.77 7.82 -14.50
CA THR A 44 -19.34 9.18 -14.79
C THR A 44 -17.88 9.11 -15.25
N ASP A 45 -17.26 10.22 -15.68
CA ASP A 45 -15.85 10.29 -16.09
C ASP A 45 -14.84 9.92 -14.98
N ALA A 46 -15.28 9.21 -13.95
CA ALA A 46 -14.49 8.73 -12.83
C ALA A 46 -13.72 7.44 -13.20
N VAL A 47 -12.66 7.17 -12.45
CA VAL A 47 -11.90 5.93 -12.56
C VAL A 47 -12.84 4.74 -12.28
N ALA A 48 -12.81 3.72 -13.14
CA ALA A 48 -13.65 2.54 -13.01
C ALA A 48 -13.41 1.82 -11.67
N ILE A 49 -14.50 1.33 -11.07
CA ILE A 49 -14.44 0.48 -9.88
C ILE A 49 -13.87 -0.88 -10.29
N THR A 50 -12.72 -1.25 -9.73
CA THR A 50 -12.03 -2.52 -10.06
C THR A 50 -12.35 -3.65 -9.08
N GLY A 51 -12.93 -3.34 -7.91
CA GLY A 51 -13.34 -4.32 -6.91
C GLY A 51 -14.58 -5.10 -7.33
N ARG A 52 -14.87 -6.18 -6.60
CA ARG A 52 -16.05 -7.03 -6.76
C ARG A 52 -16.96 -6.95 -5.54
N SER A 53 -18.28 -7.02 -5.74
CA SER A 53 -19.21 -7.06 -4.63
C SER A 53 -19.00 -8.32 -3.77
N MET A 54 -18.94 -8.14 -2.45
CA MET A 54 -18.91 -9.24 -1.49
C MET A 54 -20.32 -9.75 -1.14
N MET A 55 -21.39 -9.16 -1.70
CA MET A 55 -22.76 -9.59 -1.39
C MET A 55 -22.98 -11.10 -1.55
N PRO A 56 -22.45 -11.78 -2.59
CA PRO A 56 -22.57 -13.24 -2.70
C PRO A 56 -21.92 -14.04 -1.55
N LEU A 57 -20.87 -13.47 -0.90
CA LEU A 57 -20.31 -14.09 0.31
C LEU A 57 -21.19 -13.81 1.54
N LEU A 58 -21.77 -12.61 1.62
CA LEU A 58 -22.54 -12.15 2.78
C LEU A 58 -23.93 -12.81 2.86
N ASP A 59 -24.57 -13.06 1.72
CA ASP A 59 -25.85 -13.77 1.63
C ASP A 59 -25.68 -15.31 1.57
N GLY A 60 -24.44 -15.79 1.40
CA GLY A 60 -24.10 -17.20 1.33
C GLY A 60 -24.38 -17.87 -0.02
N SER A 61 -24.67 -17.11 -1.07
CA SER A 61 -24.90 -17.65 -2.43
C SER A 61 -23.59 -18.08 -3.12
N ALA A 62 -22.44 -17.57 -2.68
CA ALA A 62 -21.12 -18.00 -3.15
C ALA A 62 -20.15 -18.25 -1.98
N SER A 63 -19.10 -19.04 -2.25
CA SER A 63 -18.00 -19.29 -1.31
C SER A 63 -16.74 -18.45 -1.64
N ALA A 64 -16.70 -17.81 -2.80
CA ALA A 64 -15.60 -16.95 -3.23
C ALA A 64 -16.12 -15.91 -4.25
N ILE A 65 -15.49 -14.73 -4.27
CA ILE A 65 -15.72 -13.68 -5.30
C ILE A 65 -14.55 -13.60 -6.28
N TYR A 66 -13.41 -14.19 -5.92
CA TYR A 66 -12.26 -14.37 -6.81
C TYR A 66 -12.02 -15.86 -7.03
N GLY A 67 -11.89 -16.26 -8.27
CA GLY A 67 -11.56 -17.63 -8.66
C GLY A 67 -10.06 -17.90 -8.64
N ASP A 68 -9.69 -19.17 -8.83
CA ASP A 68 -8.28 -19.60 -8.86
C ASP A 68 -7.48 -19.01 -10.02
N ASP A 69 -8.16 -18.57 -11.08
CA ASP A 69 -7.54 -17.94 -12.24
C ASP A 69 -7.44 -16.42 -12.15
N ASP A 70 -8.09 -15.81 -11.17
CA ASP A 70 -8.00 -14.36 -10.96
C ASP A 70 -6.62 -13.96 -10.40
N ALA A 71 -5.93 -13.12 -11.15
CA ALA A 71 -4.63 -12.58 -10.76
C ALA A 71 -4.82 -11.22 -10.07
N ILE A 72 -4.51 -11.14 -8.79
CA ILE A 72 -4.71 -9.96 -7.96
C ILE A 72 -3.35 -9.34 -7.68
N GLY A 73 -3.08 -8.20 -8.32
CA GLY A 73 -1.86 -7.41 -8.12
C GLY A 73 -1.98 -6.44 -6.96
N ILE A 74 -0.89 -6.24 -6.24
CA ILE A 74 -0.81 -5.33 -5.09
C ILE A 74 0.52 -4.60 -5.11
N GLU A 75 0.46 -3.26 -5.05
CA GLU A 75 1.62 -2.38 -5.03
C GLU A 75 1.59 -1.47 -3.80
N VAL A 76 2.62 -1.56 -2.96
CA VAL A 76 2.73 -0.72 -1.76
C VAL A 76 4.17 -0.29 -1.53
N SER A 77 4.44 1.02 -1.59
CA SER A 77 5.74 1.60 -1.22
C SER A 77 6.94 0.99 -1.95
N GLY A 78 6.76 0.58 -3.20
CA GLY A 78 7.78 -0.08 -4.02
C GLY A 78 7.87 -1.60 -3.81
N ASN A 79 7.04 -2.17 -2.93
CA ASN A 79 6.88 -3.61 -2.82
C ASN A 79 5.76 -4.04 -3.75
N SER A 80 5.95 -5.16 -4.41
CA SER A 80 5.03 -5.74 -5.38
C SER A 80 4.60 -7.14 -4.97
N ALA A 81 3.34 -7.48 -5.19
CA ALA A 81 2.86 -8.84 -5.08
C ALA A 81 1.78 -9.15 -6.12
N LEU A 82 1.67 -10.42 -6.49
CA LEU A 82 0.55 -10.98 -7.23
C LEU A 82 0.08 -12.23 -6.52
N ILE A 83 -1.22 -12.32 -6.28
CA ILE A 83 -1.87 -13.51 -5.72
C ILE A 83 -2.75 -14.12 -6.80
N LYS A 84 -2.60 -15.44 -7.02
CA LYS A 84 -3.43 -16.21 -7.94
C LYS A 84 -3.64 -17.61 -7.38
N GLY A 85 -4.88 -17.95 -7.09
CA GLY A 85 -5.21 -19.17 -6.35
C GLY A 85 -4.43 -19.24 -5.02
N ASN A 86 -3.75 -20.36 -4.80
CA ASN A 86 -2.92 -20.56 -3.61
C ASN A 86 -1.51 -19.96 -3.71
N TYR A 87 -1.13 -19.39 -4.84
CA TYR A 87 0.22 -18.90 -5.02
C TYR A 87 0.33 -17.39 -4.85
N LYS A 88 1.46 -16.98 -4.27
CA LYS A 88 1.85 -15.58 -4.18
C LYS A 88 3.24 -15.40 -4.76
N LEU A 89 3.33 -14.53 -5.75
CA LEU A 89 4.56 -13.94 -6.25
C LEU A 89 4.80 -12.63 -5.52
N THR A 90 6.00 -12.38 -5.00
CA THR A 90 6.27 -11.12 -4.30
C THR A 90 7.71 -10.66 -4.47
N ARG A 91 7.89 -9.34 -4.43
CA ARG A 91 9.18 -8.65 -4.43
C ARG A 91 9.14 -7.52 -3.42
N ASN A 92 10.04 -7.57 -2.44
CA ASN A 92 10.17 -6.53 -1.43
C ASN A 92 11.38 -5.66 -1.70
N SER A 93 11.17 -4.35 -1.69
CA SER A 93 12.23 -3.36 -1.93
C SER A 93 13.07 -3.08 -0.69
N PRO A 94 14.34 -2.63 -0.84
CA PRO A 94 15.13 -2.14 0.27
C PRO A 94 14.42 -1.04 1.06
N PRO A 95 14.67 -0.92 2.39
CA PRO A 95 15.69 -1.65 3.15
C PRO A 95 15.23 -2.98 3.74
N HIS A 96 13.96 -3.36 3.61
CA HIS A 96 13.42 -4.58 4.22
C HIS A 96 13.46 -5.81 3.29
N GLY A 97 13.76 -5.63 2.03
CA GLY A 97 13.95 -6.68 1.04
C GLY A 97 15.19 -6.46 0.19
N ASP A 98 15.45 -7.40 -0.69
CA ASP A 98 16.60 -7.45 -1.60
C ASP A 98 16.21 -7.21 -3.07
N ASN A 99 14.95 -6.83 -3.30
CA ASN A 99 14.38 -6.58 -4.62
C ASN A 99 14.36 -7.83 -5.54
N ILE A 100 14.32 -9.01 -4.94
CA ILE A 100 14.27 -10.30 -5.66
C ILE A 100 12.85 -10.87 -5.63
N TRP A 101 12.34 -11.32 -6.77
CA TRP A 101 11.09 -12.01 -6.88
C TRP A 101 11.14 -13.41 -6.25
N ARG A 102 10.13 -13.74 -5.45
CA ARG A 102 9.95 -15.02 -4.77
C ARG A 102 8.56 -15.56 -4.98
N LEU A 103 8.45 -16.90 -4.97
CA LEU A 103 7.19 -17.61 -5.11
C LEU A 103 6.89 -18.39 -3.83
N TYR A 104 5.64 -18.27 -3.35
CA TYR A 104 5.15 -19.00 -2.18
C TYR A 104 3.82 -19.66 -2.46
N ASN A 105 3.54 -20.77 -1.77
CA ASN A 105 2.20 -21.39 -1.73
C ASN A 105 1.57 -21.07 -0.37
N LEU A 106 0.60 -20.16 -0.34
CA LEU A 106 0.00 -19.66 0.89
C LEU A 106 -0.88 -20.68 1.61
N ALA A 107 -1.36 -21.74 0.92
CA ALA A 107 -2.12 -22.81 1.54
C ALA A 107 -1.23 -23.75 2.36
N LEU A 108 0.00 -24.00 1.92
CA LEU A 108 0.97 -24.88 2.57
C LEU A 108 1.95 -24.12 3.48
N ASP A 109 2.26 -22.88 3.12
CA ASP A 109 3.22 -22.02 3.80
C ASP A 109 2.65 -20.60 3.97
N PRO A 110 1.68 -20.40 4.86
CA PRO A 110 1.09 -19.07 5.11
C PRO A 110 2.09 -18.08 5.73
N GLY A 111 3.24 -18.55 6.21
CA GLY A 111 4.33 -17.75 6.75
C GLY A 111 5.31 -17.24 5.71
N GLU A 112 5.22 -17.69 4.44
CA GLU A 112 6.12 -17.29 3.36
C GLU A 112 7.60 -17.57 3.70
N THR A 113 7.88 -18.77 4.23
CA THR A 113 9.21 -19.17 4.71
C THR A 113 10.03 -19.90 3.67
N SER A 114 9.37 -20.53 2.68
CA SER A 114 10.00 -21.39 1.67
C SER A 114 9.78 -20.85 0.26
N ASP A 115 10.82 -20.26 -0.34
CA ASP A 115 10.79 -19.79 -1.73
C ASP A 115 10.78 -20.98 -2.70
N LEU A 116 9.69 -21.11 -3.44
CA LEU A 116 9.46 -22.19 -4.42
C LEU A 116 9.99 -21.88 -5.83
N ARG A 117 10.60 -20.72 -6.05
CA ARG A 117 11.06 -20.29 -7.39
C ARG A 117 11.94 -21.31 -8.07
N ALA A 118 12.87 -21.94 -7.32
CA ALA A 118 13.78 -22.94 -7.87
C ALA A 118 13.11 -24.32 -8.04
N GLN A 119 12.16 -24.68 -7.17
CA GLN A 119 11.46 -25.96 -7.22
C GLN A 119 10.32 -25.97 -8.23
N GLN A 120 9.71 -24.82 -8.51
CA GLN A 120 8.56 -24.67 -9.39
C GLN A 120 8.77 -23.54 -10.43
N PRO A 121 9.78 -23.66 -11.29
CA PRO A 121 10.16 -22.60 -12.23
C PRO A 121 9.03 -22.27 -13.24
N GLU A 122 8.28 -23.26 -13.70
CA GLU A 122 7.16 -23.04 -14.63
C GLU A 122 6.03 -22.22 -13.97
N GLN A 123 5.70 -22.52 -12.71
CA GLN A 123 4.70 -21.76 -11.97
C GLN A 123 5.16 -20.33 -11.72
N PHE A 124 6.45 -20.17 -11.36
CA PHE A 124 7.06 -18.86 -11.20
C PHE A 124 6.97 -18.03 -12.49
N HIS A 125 7.30 -18.62 -13.66
CA HIS A 125 7.23 -17.92 -14.94
C HIS A 125 5.78 -17.53 -15.31
N ARG A 126 4.80 -18.41 -15.09
CA ARG A 126 3.38 -18.10 -15.33
C ARG A 126 2.91 -16.89 -14.51
N LEU A 127 3.22 -16.87 -13.20
CA LEU A 127 2.84 -15.73 -12.37
C LEU A 127 3.58 -14.44 -12.74
N MET A 128 4.83 -14.56 -13.20
CA MET A 128 5.58 -13.40 -13.72
C MET A 128 4.94 -12.80 -14.98
N GLU A 129 4.39 -13.65 -15.86
CA GLU A 129 3.64 -13.19 -17.03
C GLU A 129 2.31 -12.53 -16.63
N ASP A 130 1.59 -13.12 -15.68
CA ASP A 130 0.38 -12.52 -15.12
C ASP A 130 0.69 -11.17 -14.44
N TYR A 131 1.81 -11.06 -13.71
CA TYR A 131 2.22 -9.80 -13.10
C TYR A 131 2.56 -8.72 -14.15
N LYS A 132 3.26 -9.07 -15.22
CA LYS A 132 3.55 -8.13 -16.32
C LYS A 132 2.27 -7.65 -17.03
N ARG A 133 1.27 -8.53 -17.17
CA ARG A 133 -0.03 -8.16 -17.70
C ARG A 133 -0.73 -7.16 -16.78
N TYR A 134 -0.78 -7.45 -15.48
CA TYR A 134 -1.28 -6.55 -14.45
C TYR A 134 -0.54 -5.19 -14.48
N GLU A 135 0.80 -5.20 -14.50
CA GLU A 135 1.63 -3.99 -14.58
C GLU A 135 1.27 -3.12 -15.78
N SER A 136 1.07 -3.74 -16.94
CA SER A 136 0.67 -3.04 -18.18
C SER A 136 -0.76 -2.52 -18.14
N GLU A 137 -1.70 -3.32 -17.62
CA GLU A 137 -3.13 -2.99 -17.56
C GLU A 137 -3.42 -1.83 -16.60
N PHE A 138 -2.78 -1.86 -15.43
CA PHE A 138 -2.99 -0.86 -14.39
C PHE A 138 -1.97 0.29 -14.40
N GLY A 139 -1.07 0.32 -15.37
CA GLY A 139 -0.08 1.38 -15.52
C GLY A 139 0.88 1.48 -14.32
N VAL A 140 1.27 0.33 -13.75
CA VAL A 140 2.20 0.28 -12.61
C VAL A 140 3.54 0.87 -13.00
N ILE A 141 3.98 1.89 -12.27
CA ILE A 141 5.29 2.53 -12.48
C ILE A 141 6.29 1.89 -11.52
N PRO A 142 7.27 1.13 -12.02
CA PRO A 142 8.27 0.52 -11.16
C PRO A 142 9.11 1.59 -10.43
N PRO A 143 9.52 1.34 -9.19
CA PRO A 143 10.35 2.28 -8.47
C PRO A 143 11.69 2.49 -9.16
N ALA A 144 12.21 3.72 -9.12
CA ALA A 144 13.52 4.06 -9.67
C ALA A 144 14.64 3.22 -9.02
N ALA A 145 15.72 2.97 -9.76
CA ALA A 145 16.88 2.27 -9.22
C ALA A 145 17.39 2.96 -7.93
N GLY A 146 17.63 2.18 -6.89
CA GLY A 146 18.05 2.68 -5.58
C GLY A 146 16.95 3.37 -4.76
N PHE A 147 15.68 3.20 -5.13
CA PHE A 147 14.55 3.72 -4.35
C PHE A 147 14.53 3.10 -2.95
N ASP A 148 14.45 3.98 -1.95
CA ASP A 148 14.30 3.65 -0.53
C ASP A 148 13.11 4.44 0.01
N TYR A 149 12.01 3.74 0.26
CA TYR A 149 10.76 4.38 0.70
C TYR A 149 10.89 5.02 2.09
N ILE A 150 11.71 4.47 2.99
CA ILE A 150 11.93 5.05 4.33
C ILE A 150 12.62 6.41 4.20
N LYS A 151 13.67 6.45 3.37
CA LYS A 151 14.41 7.69 3.10
C LYS A 151 13.50 8.73 2.45
N GLN A 152 12.68 8.30 1.50
CA GLN A 152 11.70 9.19 0.85
C GLN A 152 10.65 9.70 1.84
N THR A 153 10.10 8.83 2.67
CA THR A 153 9.10 9.20 3.69
C THR A 153 9.67 10.18 4.71
N LYS A 154 10.90 9.93 5.22
CA LYS A 154 11.60 10.85 6.12
C LYS A 154 11.81 12.23 5.48
N ARG A 155 12.23 12.24 4.21
CA ARG A 155 12.43 13.50 3.46
C ARG A 155 11.12 14.26 3.27
N ASN A 156 10.03 13.55 2.94
CA ASN A 156 8.72 14.17 2.79
C ASN A 156 8.18 14.72 4.12
N ALA A 157 8.35 13.97 5.22
CA ALA A 157 7.98 14.42 6.56
C ALA A 157 8.75 15.69 6.97
N LEU A 158 10.07 15.71 6.71
CA LEU A 158 10.91 16.89 6.99
C LEU A 158 10.47 18.09 6.15
N ARG A 159 10.23 17.90 4.85
CA ARG A 159 9.73 18.98 3.96
C ARG A 159 8.40 19.53 4.44
N LYS A 160 7.47 18.65 4.85
CA LYS A 160 6.17 19.05 5.41
C LYS A 160 6.35 19.84 6.71
N LEU A 161 7.20 19.36 7.62
CA LEU A 161 7.49 20.05 8.88
C LEU A 161 8.05 21.46 8.66
N LEU A 162 9.06 21.57 7.80
CA LEU A 162 9.70 22.86 7.48
C LEU A 162 8.72 23.78 6.72
N GLY A 163 8.01 23.26 5.76
CA GLY A 163 7.04 24.06 4.96
C GLY A 163 5.84 24.53 5.77
N SER A 164 5.32 23.69 6.66
CA SER A 164 4.16 24.05 7.52
C SER A 164 4.54 25.04 8.62
N ASN A 165 5.78 25.03 9.10
CA ASN A 165 6.22 25.81 10.27
C ASN A 165 7.31 26.84 9.92
N TRP A 166 7.50 27.17 8.64
CA TRP A 166 8.57 28.07 8.21
C TRP A 166 8.57 29.41 8.95
N HIS A 167 7.38 29.93 9.28
CA HIS A 167 7.21 31.18 10.04
C HIS A 167 7.78 31.08 11.46
N ILE A 168 7.67 29.93 12.12
CA ILE A 168 8.24 29.70 13.45
C ILE A 168 9.77 29.69 13.38
N PHE A 169 10.33 29.03 12.37
CA PHE A 169 11.78 29.01 12.14
C PHE A 169 12.31 30.40 11.78
N ALA A 170 11.58 31.17 10.95
CA ALA A 170 11.94 32.53 10.61
C ALA A 170 11.92 33.45 11.83
N LEU A 171 10.88 33.35 12.69
CA LEU A 171 10.79 34.10 13.93
C LEU A 171 11.93 33.76 14.89
N SER A 172 12.21 32.47 15.07
CA SER A 172 13.33 32.04 15.95
C SER A 172 14.68 32.53 15.46
N ALA A 173 14.92 32.49 14.14
CA ALA A 173 16.15 33.04 13.54
C ALA A 173 16.25 34.54 13.74
N ALA A 174 15.16 35.29 13.58
CA ALA A 174 15.14 36.74 13.86
C ALA A 174 15.48 37.10 15.31
N VAL A 175 14.93 36.34 16.26
CA VAL A 175 15.25 36.51 17.68
C VAL A 175 16.73 36.27 17.98
N VAL A 176 17.28 35.16 17.43
CA VAL A 176 18.71 34.82 17.60
C VAL A 176 19.60 35.91 17.02
N LEU A 177 19.31 36.39 15.81
CA LEU A 177 20.09 37.45 15.17
C LEU A 177 20.03 38.77 15.95
N THR A 178 18.86 39.08 16.50
CA THR A 178 18.70 40.27 17.36
C THR A 178 19.56 40.19 18.64
N LEU A 179 19.55 39.00 19.28
CA LEU A 179 20.39 38.77 20.46
C LEU A 179 21.89 38.87 20.16
N ILE A 180 22.32 38.29 19.02
CA ILE A 180 23.72 38.40 18.57
C ILE A 180 24.07 39.87 18.31
N GLY A 181 23.22 40.63 17.66
CA GLY A 181 23.41 42.06 17.41
C GLY A 181 23.56 42.87 18.70
N LEU A 182 22.73 42.57 19.73
CA LEU A 182 22.83 43.20 21.02
C LEU A 182 24.15 42.86 21.73
N ILE A 183 24.60 41.62 21.68
CA ILE A 183 25.89 41.20 22.25
C ILE A 183 27.04 41.91 21.54
N ILE A 184 27.07 41.96 20.25
CA ILE A 184 28.10 42.66 19.47
C ILE A 184 28.13 44.15 19.85
N LYS A 185 26.94 44.78 19.92
CA LYS A 185 26.81 46.18 20.30
C LYS A 185 27.39 46.42 21.71
N THR A 186 27.06 45.59 22.70
CA THR A 186 27.55 45.73 24.09
C THR A 186 29.06 45.51 24.19
N VAL A 187 29.62 44.55 23.45
CA VAL A 187 31.06 44.30 23.40
C VAL A 187 31.80 45.48 22.75
N TYR A 188 31.24 46.00 21.63
CA TYR A 188 31.81 47.16 20.97
C TYR A 188 31.88 48.38 21.88
N TRP A 189 30.80 48.75 22.56
CA TRP A 189 30.76 49.87 23.45
C TRP A 189 31.72 49.72 24.67
N ARG A 190 31.87 48.50 25.20
CA ARG A 190 32.84 48.22 26.29
C ARG A 190 34.30 48.34 25.87
N ARG A 191 34.61 48.30 24.57
CA ARG A 191 35.98 48.49 24.06
C ARG A 191 36.33 49.96 23.78
N GLN A 192 35.32 50.82 23.75
CA GLN A 192 35.54 52.26 23.51
C GLN A 192 35.48 53.11 24.80
N ALA A 193 35.04 52.51 25.93
CA ALA A 193 35.09 53.09 27.26
C ALA A 193 36.33 52.59 28.02
#